data_00bafdb8f1ff73306d6470007d7da5a7
#
_entry.id   00bafdb8f1ff73306d6470007d7da5a7
#
_cell.length_a   1.000
_cell.length_b   1.000
_cell.length_c   1.000
_cell.angle_alpha   90.00
_cell.angle_beta   90.00
_cell.angle_gamma   90.00
#
_symmetry.space_group_name_H-M   'P 1'
#
loop_
_entity.id
_entity.type
_entity.pdbx_description
1 polymer ?
#
loop_
_entity_poly.entity_id
_entity_poly.type
_entity_poly.pdbx_seq_one_letter_code
_entity_poly.pdbx_strand_id
1 'polypeptide(L)'
;MANLPSCEDYEVSINVPRLIKCPKLSCGHVEKNALGTTINYVGGFCIVFPFYKSDGKKIAVRCWIASVDKAQERTRKIAEELKKVNLPYFVNFEYEQEGIATNSGVQPIVLMDWIAAKSLKDYIKDNLTKPDILRKLATSFKTMAIDLHKANISHGDLQHGNILIRDDGSLVLVDYDSMFVPSLAGFKDEIKGLAGYQHPARWNNENITAKADYFSELIIYTSIMALSYFPSLWAELKIENTETLLFSADDIKSGGTTAIFRKLDSHPELKNLSDAIKKSLRYNSIDDLQPLEEAIISDSERIMGKIRVKWGKRPVEKQEYCPDTTNTRAKWNRAN
;
A
#
# COMPACT_ATOMS: atom_id res chain seq x y z
N MET A 1 18.04 10.42 -27.19
CA MET A 1 17.28 10.52 -25.95
C MET A 1 17.15 11.99 -25.63
N ALA A 2 15.95 12.52 -25.38
CA ALA A 2 15.81 13.92 -24.96
C ALA A 2 16.46 14.04 -23.57
N ASN A 3 17.33 15.04 -23.38
CA ASN A 3 17.88 15.34 -22.08
C ASN A 3 16.74 15.84 -21.18
N LEU A 4 16.47 15.12 -20.11
CA LEU A 4 15.57 15.61 -19.06
C LEU A 4 16.19 16.80 -18.34
N PRO A 5 15.38 17.75 -17.86
CA PRO A 5 15.87 18.88 -17.08
C PRO A 5 16.51 18.42 -15.76
N SER A 6 17.47 19.20 -15.29
CA SER A 6 18.06 19.03 -13.96
C SER A 6 17.11 19.54 -12.85
N CYS A 7 17.43 19.24 -11.59
CA CYS A 7 16.74 19.83 -10.43
C CYS A 7 16.77 21.37 -10.49
N GLU A 8 17.92 21.96 -10.85
CA GLU A 8 18.11 23.40 -10.95
C GLU A 8 17.24 24.02 -12.06
N ASP A 9 17.12 23.36 -13.23
CA ASP A 9 16.26 23.82 -14.32
C ASP A 9 14.80 23.92 -13.87
N TYR A 10 14.31 22.91 -13.13
CA TYR A 10 12.95 22.94 -12.58
C TYR A 10 12.78 23.98 -11.48
N GLU A 11 13.77 24.12 -10.59
CA GLU A 11 13.73 25.12 -9.52
C GLU A 11 13.65 26.55 -10.08
N VAL A 12 14.46 26.85 -11.11
CA VAL A 12 14.38 28.14 -11.82
C VAL A 12 13.01 28.30 -12.46
N SER A 13 12.54 27.29 -13.18
CA SER A 13 11.32 27.39 -13.99
C SER A 13 10.04 27.53 -13.13
N ILE A 14 9.95 26.83 -12.02
CA ILE A 14 8.74 26.86 -11.16
C ILE A 14 8.58 28.19 -10.41
N ASN A 15 9.66 28.96 -10.27
CA ASN A 15 9.65 30.29 -9.69
C ASN A 15 9.25 31.40 -10.69
N VAL A 16 9.13 31.08 -11.98
CA VAL A 16 8.82 32.06 -13.04
C VAL A 16 7.43 31.80 -13.59
N PRO A 17 6.41 32.61 -13.25
CA PRO A 17 5.02 32.37 -13.62
C PRO A 17 4.78 32.11 -15.11
N ARG A 18 5.49 32.83 -16.01
CA ARG A 18 5.37 32.66 -17.49
C ARG A 18 5.84 31.28 -17.96
N LEU A 19 6.67 30.57 -17.19
CA LEU A 19 7.17 29.24 -17.52
C LEU A 19 6.24 28.12 -17.02
N ILE A 20 5.33 28.42 -16.11
CA ILE A 20 4.27 27.50 -15.68
C ILE A 20 3.21 27.46 -16.79
N LYS A 21 3.08 26.32 -17.48
CA LYS A 21 2.14 26.13 -18.59
C LYS A 21 0.83 25.49 -18.16
N CYS A 22 0.83 24.75 -17.04
CA CYS A 22 -0.36 24.14 -16.48
C CYS A 22 -1.33 25.19 -15.93
N PRO A 23 -2.57 25.33 -16.48
CA PRO A 23 -3.54 26.32 -16.01
C PRO A 23 -3.95 26.14 -14.54
N LYS A 24 -3.89 24.90 -14.04
CA LYS A 24 -4.23 24.59 -12.64
C LYS A 24 -3.24 25.15 -11.61
N LEU A 25 -2.06 25.56 -12.07
CA LEU A 25 -1.03 26.23 -11.26
C LEU A 25 -1.01 27.75 -11.45
N SER A 26 -1.87 28.29 -12.31
CA SER A 26 -1.94 29.72 -12.59
C SER A 26 -2.18 30.53 -11.31
N CYS A 27 -1.46 31.64 -11.16
CA CYS A 27 -1.51 32.53 -10.00
C CYS A 27 -1.14 31.88 -8.65
N GLY A 28 -0.57 30.67 -8.69
CA GLY A 28 -0.01 30.01 -7.51
C GLY A 28 1.48 30.32 -7.33
N HIS A 29 2.07 29.75 -6.29
CA HIS A 29 3.50 29.91 -6.01
C HIS A 29 4.07 28.68 -5.31
N VAL A 30 5.35 28.41 -5.54
CA VAL A 30 6.11 27.37 -4.84
C VAL A 30 6.40 27.81 -3.39
N GLU A 31 6.42 26.83 -2.49
CA GLU A 31 6.78 27.08 -1.08
C GLU A 31 8.25 27.45 -0.94
N LYS A 32 8.53 28.43 -0.07
CA LYS A 32 9.87 28.89 0.25
C LYS A 32 10.12 28.83 1.75
N ASN A 33 11.35 28.57 2.13
CA ASN A 33 11.76 28.67 3.54
C ASN A 33 11.91 30.15 3.98
N ALA A 34 12.24 30.34 5.25
CA ALA A 34 12.43 31.68 5.83
C ALA A 34 13.55 32.52 5.17
N LEU A 35 14.45 31.87 4.45
CA LEU A 35 15.55 32.53 3.70
C LEU A 35 15.17 32.83 2.24
N GLY A 36 13.94 32.53 1.82
CA GLY A 36 13.47 32.71 0.44
C GLY A 36 13.91 31.61 -0.53
N THR A 37 14.56 30.54 -0.05
CA THR A 37 14.96 29.40 -0.88
C THR A 37 13.77 28.50 -1.14
N THR A 38 13.63 28.00 -2.37
CA THR A 38 12.58 27.07 -2.77
C THR A 38 12.71 25.76 -2.01
N ILE A 39 11.62 25.32 -1.40
CA ILE A 39 11.55 23.99 -0.77
C ILE A 39 11.31 22.97 -1.86
N ASN A 40 12.12 21.90 -1.86
CA ASN A 40 11.95 20.76 -2.74
C ASN A 40 12.36 19.46 -2.06
N TYR A 41 11.89 18.33 -2.62
CA TYR A 41 12.24 16.98 -2.18
C TYR A 41 12.72 16.21 -3.41
N VAL A 42 13.96 15.72 -3.37
CA VAL A 42 14.58 15.01 -4.49
C VAL A 42 14.58 13.52 -4.21
N GLY A 43 13.97 12.75 -5.13
CA GLY A 43 14.01 11.30 -5.15
C GLY A 43 14.89 10.77 -6.29
N GLY A 44 14.94 9.46 -6.48
CA GLY A 44 15.76 8.83 -7.52
C GLY A 44 15.37 9.21 -8.95
N PHE A 45 14.12 9.53 -9.21
CA PHE A 45 13.58 9.77 -10.56
C PHE A 45 12.89 11.12 -10.73
N CYS A 46 12.61 11.79 -9.62
CA CYS A 46 11.83 13.03 -9.65
C CYS A 46 12.26 14.03 -8.57
N ILE A 47 11.91 15.29 -8.83
CA ILE A 47 11.90 16.37 -7.84
C ILE A 47 10.44 16.76 -7.56
N VAL A 48 10.10 17.01 -6.32
CA VAL A 48 8.76 17.38 -5.85
C VAL A 48 8.80 18.74 -5.18
N PHE A 49 7.95 19.64 -5.62
CA PHE A 49 7.81 20.98 -5.05
C PHE A 49 6.47 21.11 -4.33
N PRO A 50 6.47 21.47 -3.03
CA PRO A 50 5.27 21.97 -2.38
C PRO A 50 4.83 23.28 -3.06
N PHE A 51 3.58 23.36 -3.46
CA PHE A 51 3.05 24.47 -4.23
C PHE A 51 1.69 24.92 -3.69
N TYR A 52 1.49 26.21 -3.54
CA TYR A 52 0.20 26.80 -3.16
C TYR A 52 -0.54 27.28 -4.39
N LYS A 53 -1.71 26.75 -4.63
CA LYS A 53 -2.61 27.21 -5.69
C LYS A 53 -3.21 28.56 -5.33
N SER A 54 -3.85 29.24 -6.30
CA SER A 54 -4.50 30.54 -6.12
C SER A 54 -5.61 30.52 -5.06
N ASP A 55 -6.24 29.37 -4.78
CA ASP A 55 -7.23 29.16 -3.75
C ASP A 55 -6.63 28.89 -2.35
N GLY A 56 -5.30 28.92 -2.22
CA GLY A 56 -4.56 28.63 -1.01
C GLY A 56 -4.37 27.13 -0.73
N LYS A 57 -4.89 26.22 -1.57
CA LYS A 57 -4.70 24.80 -1.40
C LYS A 57 -3.24 24.43 -1.68
N LYS A 58 -2.59 23.73 -0.74
CA LYS A 58 -1.26 23.15 -0.92
C LYS A 58 -1.34 21.85 -1.70
N ILE A 59 -0.48 21.70 -2.71
CA ILE A 59 -0.32 20.50 -3.52
C ILE A 59 1.15 20.16 -3.70
N ALA A 60 1.45 18.96 -4.15
CA ALA A 60 2.75 18.53 -4.62
C ALA A 60 2.80 18.64 -6.15
N VAL A 61 3.80 19.32 -6.68
CA VAL A 61 4.12 19.37 -8.12
C VAL A 61 5.35 18.51 -8.34
N ARG A 62 5.19 17.40 -9.05
CA ARG A 62 6.23 16.42 -9.27
C ARG A 62 6.74 16.48 -10.71
N CYS A 63 8.06 16.54 -10.89
CA CYS A 63 8.75 16.68 -12.17
C CYS A 63 9.81 15.58 -12.31
N TRP A 64 9.97 15.01 -13.52
CA TRP A 64 10.95 13.93 -13.76
C TRP A 64 12.36 14.49 -14.03
N ILE A 65 13.34 13.97 -13.31
CA ILE A 65 14.77 14.30 -13.47
C ILE A 65 15.59 13.13 -14.02
N ALA A 66 15.04 11.94 -14.05
CA ALA A 66 15.66 10.75 -14.62
C ALA A 66 14.68 9.99 -15.53
N SER A 67 15.22 9.28 -16.51
CA SER A 67 14.43 8.51 -17.48
C SER A 67 14.04 7.16 -16.86
N VAL A 68 12.74 6.88 -16.88
CA VAL A 68 12.17 5.54 -16.67
C VAL A 68 11.42 5.16 -17.93
N ASP A 69 11.53 3.90 -18.36
CA ASP A 69 10.86 3.47 -19.61
C ASP A 69 9.36 3.73 -19.51
N LYS A 70 8.85 4.42 -20.54
CA LYS A 70 7.43 4.77 -20.64
C LYS A 70 6.84 5.48 -19.40
N ALA A 71 7.67 6.21 -18.62
CA ALA A 71 7.24 6.87 -17.38
C ALA A 71 5.97 7.70 -17.55
N GLN A 72 5.88 8.49 -18.62
CA GLN A 72 4.72 9.34 -18.90
C GLN A 72 3.47 8.52 -19.21
N GLU A 73 3.57 7.46 -20.04
CA GLU A 73 2.46 6.55 -20.35
C GLU A 73 1.99 5.82 -19.11
N ARG A 74 2.95 5.30 -18.31
CA ARG A 74 2.70 4.63 -17.03
C ARG A 74 1.91 5.55 -16.09
N THR A 75 2.41 6.75 -15.86
CA THR A 75 1.80 7.73 -14.95
C THR A 75 0.39 8.13 -15.38
N ARG A 76 0.19 8.35 -16.68
CA ARG A 76 -1.14 8.66 -17.23
C ARG A 76 -2.13 7.50 -16.98
N LYS A 77 -1.73 6.25 -17.25
CA LYS A 77 -2.56 5.06 -17.01
C LYS A 77 -2.90 4.90 -15.54
N ILE A 78 -1.94 5.12 -14.64
CA ILE A 78 -2.17 5.09 -13.19
C ILE A 78 -3.21 6.16 -12.81
N ALA A 79 -3.02 7.42 -13.25
CA ALA A 79 -3.93 8.52 -12.95
C ALA A 79 -5.37 8.23 -13.43
N GLU A 80 -5.52 7.66 -14.62
CA GLU A 80 -6.82 7.27 -15.18
C GLU A 80 -7.49 6.16 -14.36
N GLU A 81 -6.70 5.17 -13.92
CA GLU A 81 -7.25 4.02 -13.18
C GLU A 81 -7.63 4.39 -11.75
N LEU A 82 -6.79 5.17 -11.06
CA LEU A 82 -7.07 5.60 -9.68
C LEU A 82 -8.37 6.43 -9.58
N LYS A 83 -8.68 7.23 -10.61
CA LYS A 83 -9.96 7.95 -10.69
C LYS A 83 -11.17 7.02 -10.77
N LYS A 84 -11.05 5.86 -11.44
CA LYS A 84 -12.15 4.90 -11.60
C LYS A 84 -12.39 4.09 -10.34
N VAL A 85 -11.30 3.67 -9.68
CA VAL A 85 -11.38 2.76 -8.52
C VAL A 85 -11.92 3.44 -7.27
N ASN A 86 -11.70 4.74 -7.10
CA ASN A 86 -12.21 5.57 -5.98
C ASN A 86 -12.00 4.96 -4.59
N LEU A 87 -10.82 4.35 -4.34
CA LEU A 87 -10.44 3.87 -3.02
C LEU A 87 -9.95 5.03 -2.14
N PRO A 88 -10.25 5.03 -0.82
CA PRO A 88 -9.92 6.14 0.07
C PRO A 88 -8.42 6.28 0.39
N TYR A 89 -7.63 5.32 -0.07
CA TYR A 89 -6.20 5.23 0.22
C TYR A 89 -5.34 6.06 -0.74
N PHE A 90 -5.90 6.50 -1.85
CA PHE A 90 -5.18 7.28 -2.85
C PHE A 90 -5.43 8.77 -2.70
N VAL A 91 -4.38 9.56 -2.97
CA VAL A 91 -4.50 11.01 -3.11
C VAL A 91 -4.97 11.35 -4.51
N ASN A 92 -5.53 12.55 -4.69
CA ASN A 92 -5.75 13.05 -6.04
C ASN A 92 -4.41 13.06 -6.79
N PHE A 93 -4.38 12.43 -7.97
CA PHE A 93 -3.18 12.20 -8.76
C PHE A 93 -3.51 12.51 -10.22
N GLU A 94 -2.96 13.60 -10.73
CA GLU A 94 -3.29 14.13 -12.06
C GLU A 94 -2.04 14.29 -12.91
N TYR A 95 -2.03 13.68 -14.07
CA TYR A 95 -0.98 13.87 -15.06
C TYR A 95 -1.32 15.05 -15.97
N GLU A 96 -0.41 16.01 -16.11
CA GLU A 96 -0.53 17.20 -16.93
C GLU A 96 0.58 17.19 -17.98
N GLN A 97 0.19 17.07 -19.27
CA GLN A 97 1.12 16.99 -20.40
C GLN A 97 1.91 18.29 -20.58
N GLU A 98 1.25 19.43 -20.45
CA GLU A 98 1.85 20.75 -20.54
C GLU A 98 2.01 21.37 -19.16
N GLY A 99 3.09 20.99 -18.46
CA GLY A 99 3.33 21.38 -17.09
C GLY A 99 4.18 22.63 -16.94
N ILE A 100 5.48 22.49 -17.11
CA ILE A 100 6.49 23.55 -16.88
C ILE A 100 7.43 23.63 -18.07
N ALA A 101 7.66 24.84 -18.60
CA ALA A 101 8.67 25.10 -19.62
C ALA A 101 10.06 25.22 -18.96
N THR A 102 11.01 24.48 -19.49
CA THR A 102 12.43 24.51 -19.11
C THR A 102 13.30 24.80 -20.34
N ASN A 103 14.62 24.83 -20.18
CA ASN A 103 15.57 24.90 -21.29
C ASN A 103 15.47 23.69 -22.25
N SER A 104 14.94 22.55 -21.79
CA SER A 104 14.72 21.33 -22.57
C SER A 104 13.31 21.27 -23.19
N GLY A 105 12.55 22.37 -23.19
CA GLY A 105 11.18 22.45 -23.70
C GLY A 105 10.11 22.33 -22.60
N VAL A 106 8.85 22.19 -23.01
CA VAL A 106 7.74 22.01 -22.08
C VAL A 106 7.75 20.57 -21.56
N GLN A 107 7.76 20.43 -20.25
CA GLN A 107 7.83 19.15 -19.55
C GLN A 107 6.48 18.81 -18.93
N PRO A 108 6.06 17.56 -18.97
CA PRO A 108 4.90 17.12 -18.22
C PRO A 108 5.18 17.12 -16.71
N ILE A 109 4.12 17.21 -15.93
CA ILE A 109 4.17 17.18 -14.46
C ILE A 109 3.07 16.29 -13.90
N VAL A 110 3.20 15.92 -12.63
CA VAL A 110 2.11 15.34 -11.85
C VAL A 110 1.71 16.29 -10.75
N LEU A 111 0.42 16.49 -10.61
CA LEU A 111 -0.18 17.21 -9.49
C LEU A 111 -0.77 16.20 -8.51
N MET A 112 -0.40 16.33 -7.24
CA MET A 112 -0.91 15.47 -6.16
C MET A 112 -1.40 16.34 -5.01
N ASP A 113 -2.42 15.87 -4.28
CA ASP A 113 -2.78 16.53 -3.02
C ASP A 113 -1.61 16.45 -2.02
N TRP A 114 -1.33 17.56 -1.36
CA TRP A 114 -0.38 17.56 -0.25
C TRP A 114 -1.05 16.99 1.00
N ILE A 115 -0.47 15.96 1.58
CA ILE A 115 -1.04 15.28 2.75
C ILE A 115 -0.24 15.65 4.00
N ALA A 116 -0.90 16.31 4.93
CA ALA A 116 -0.38 16.50 6.29
C ALA A 116 -0.68 15.21 7.09
N ALA A 117 0.32 14.34 7.20
CA ALA A 117 0.19 13.06 7.88
C ALA A 117 1.57 12.58 8.33
N LYS A 118 1.61 11.62 9.26
CA LYS A 118 2.82 10.97 9.72
C LYS A 118 3.14 9.74 8.86
N SER A 119 4.42 9.43 8.67
CA SER A 119 4.79 8.14 8.10
C SER A 119 4.31 7.00 9.01
N LEU A 120 4.11 5.81 8.44
CA LEU A 120 3.76 4.62 9.23
C LEU A 120 4.76 4.39 10.37
N LYS A 121 6.05 4.62 10.10
CA LYS A 121 7.12 4.46 11.09
C LYS A 121 7.00 5.45 12.25
N ASP A 122 6.77 6.73 11.97
CA ASP A 122 6.59 7.76 12.99
C ASP A 122 5.32 7.52 13.79
N TYR A 123 4.24 7.12 13.11
CA TYR A 123 2.98 6.81 13.80
C TYR A 123 3.13 5.62 14.76
N ILE A 124 3.82 4.56 14.35
CA ILE A 124 4.13 3.41 15.22
C ILE A 124 4.95 3.87 16.42
N LYS A 125 6.03 4.64 16.20
CA LYS A 125 6.89 5.19 17.25
C LYS A 125 6.09 5.93 18.32
N ASP A 126 5.20 6.82 17.91
CA ASP A 126 4.39 7.65 18.81
C ASP A 126 3.35 6.82 19.60
N ASN A 127 3.09 5.57 19.17
CA ASN A 127 2.07 4.71 19.76
C ASN A 127 2.60 3.38 20.31
N LEU A 128 3.91 3.24 20.51
CA LEU A 128 4.54 2.00 21.03
C LEU A 128 3.98 1.56 22.40
N THR A 129 3.56 2.53 23.22
CA THR A 129 2.95 2.26 24.54
C THR A 129 1.45 2.01 24.49
N LYS A 130 0.85 2.00 23.29
CA LYS A 130 -0.60 1.86 23.08
C LYS A 130 -0.89 0.68 22.15
N PRO A 131 -0.77 -0.56 22.62
CA PRO A 131 -0.89 -1.76 21.80
C PRO A 131 -2.22 -1.87 21.05
N ASP A 132 -3.32 -1.37 21.63
CA ASP A 132 -4.63 -1.40 20.97
C ASP A 132 -4.69 -0.49 19.73
N ILE A 133 -3.99 0.65 19.76
CA ILE A 133 -3.87 1.53 18.59
C ILE A 133 -3.09 0.81 17.49
N LEU A 134 -2.00 0.13 17.81
CA LEU A 134 -1.22 -0.62 16.83
C LEU A 134 -2.01 -1.81 16.27
N ARG A 135 -2.78 -2.53 17.07
CA ARG A 135 -3.66 -3.61 16.60
C ARG A 135 -4.79 -3.09 15.69
N LYS A 136 -5.36 -1.92 16.02
CA LYS A 136 -6.33 -1.25 15.15
C LYS A 136 -5.68 -0.83 13.82
N LEU A 137 -4.47 -0.29 13.86
CA LEU A 137 -3.69 0.04 12.67
C LEU A 137 -3.46 -1.20 11.79
N ALA A 138 -3.04 -2.33 12.37
CA ALA A 138 -2.86 -3.59 11.66
C ALA A 138 -4.17 -4.05 10.97
N THR A 139 -5.32 -3.89 11.65
CA THR A 139 -6.63 -4.21 11.07
C THR A 139 -6.95 -3.30 9.89
N SER A 140 -6.74 -1.97 10.02
CA SER A 140 -6.96 -1.01 8.93
C SER A 140 -6.03 -1.30 7.75
N PHE A 141 -4.76 -1.63 8.01
CA PHE A 141 -3.80 -2.00 6.98
C PHE A 141 -4.23 -3.28 6.23
N LYS A 142 -4.66 -4.32 6.95
CA LYS A 142 -5.20 -5.54 6.32
C LYS A 142 -6.41 -5.24 5.44
N THR A 143 -7.32 -4.38 5.89
CA THR A 143 -8.49 -3.97 5.08
C THR A 143 -8.04 -3.27 3.80
N MET A 144 -7.08 -2.35 3.88
CA MET A 144 -6.50 -1.68 2.72
C MET A 144 -5.91 -2.70 1.73
N ALA A 145 -5.11 -3.66 2.19
CA ALA A 145 -4.54 -4.71 1.34
C ALA A 145 -5.63 -5.49 0.60
N ILE A 146 -6.66 -5.94 1.31
CA ILE A 146 -7.81 -6.65 0.71
C ILE A 146 -8.51 -5.81 -0.37
N ASP A 147 -8.68 -4.52 -0.15
CA ASP A 147 -9.34 -3.65 -1.12
C ASP A 147 -8.48 -3.42 -2.36
N LEU A 148 -7.14 -3.32 -2.21
CA LEU A 148 -6.20 -3.29 -3.32
C LEU A 148 -6.24 -4.59 -4.13
N HIS A 149 -6.27 -5.77 -3.46
CA HIS A 149 -6.40 -7.07 -4.13
C HIS A 149 -7.68 -7.17 -4.96
N LYS A 150 -8.83 -6.75 -4.39
CA LYS A 150 -10.11 -6.73 -5.12
C LYS A 150 -10.08 -5.83 -6.34
N ALA A 151 -9.35 -4.73 -6.27
CA ALA A 151 -9.16 -3.80 -7.38
C ALA A 151 -8.12 -4.27 -8.40
N ASN A 152 -7.40 -5.38 -8.12
CA ASN A 152 -6.27 -5.87 -8.90
C ASN A 152 -5.17 -4.81 -9.06
N ILE A 153 -4.84 -4.13 -7.96
CA ILE A 153 -3.84 -3.07 -7.87
C ILE A 153 -2.75 -3.51 -6.90
N SER A 154 -1.48 -3.21 -7.22
CA SER A 154 -0.39 -3.22 -6.25
C SER A 154 0.32 -1.86 -6.25
N HIS A 155 0.83 -1.46 -5.10
CA HIS A 155 1.65 -0.26 -4.96
C HIS A 155 3.05 -0.45 -5.58
N GLY A 156 3.57 -1.66 -5.48
CA GLY A 156 4.85 -2.07 -6.06
C GLY A 156 6.08 -1.64 -5.27
N ASP A 157 6.00 -0.61 -4.45
CA ASP A 157 7.00 -0.22 -3.45
C ASP A 157 6.32 0.07 -2.11
N LEU A 158 5.54 -0.91 -1.63
CA LEU A 158 4.85 -0.78 -0.37
C LEU A 158 5.86 -0.91 0.79
N GLN A 159 6.09 0.21 1.48
CA GLN A 159 7.02 0.32 2.60
C GLN A 159 6.56 1.43 3.55
N HIS A 160 7.17 1.50 4.74
CA HIS A 160 6.76 2.40 5.81
C HIS A 160 6.77 3.90 5.47
N GLY A 161 7.63 4.32 4.53
CA GLY A 161 7.72 5.72 4.08
C GLY A 161 6.62 6.09 3.09
N ASN A 162 6.08 5.11 2.36
CA ASN A 162 5.05 5.30 1.34
C ASN A 162 3.62 5.11 1.89
N ILE A 163 3.50 4.80 3.18
CA ILE A 163 2.24 4.70 3.91
C ILE A 163 2.18 5.83 4.92
N LEU A 164 1.24 6.73 4.73
CA LEU A 164 1.01 7.85 5.63
C LEU A 164 -0.25 7.62 6.46
N ILE A 165 -0.24 8.10 7.70
CA ILE A 165 -1.36 8.00 8.63
C ILE A 165 -1.83 9.42 8.97
N ARG A 166 -3.09 9.73 8.66
CA ARG A 166 -3.72 11.00 9.06
C ARG A 166 -4.04 10.99 10.55
N ASP A 167 -4.37 12.16 11.08
CA ASP A 167 -4.72 12.31 12.51
C ASP A 167 -5.97 11.51 12.92
N ASP A 168 -6.88 11.23 11.99
CA ASP A 168 -8.05 10.38 12.20
C ASP A 168 -7.72 8.86 12.13
N GLY A 169 -6.46 8.50 11.88
CA GLY A 169 -5.98 7.13 11.74
C GLY A 169 -6.21 6.51 10.36
N SER A 170 -6.71 7.26 9.38
CA SER A 170 -6.89 6.77 8.01
C SER A 170 -5.55 6.65 7.28
N LEU A 171 -5.43 5.59 6.46
CA LEU A 171 -4.24 5.28 5.68
C LEU A 171 -4.26 6.02 4.34
N VAL A 172 -3.10 6.51 3.93
CA VAL A 172 -2.89 7.12 2.62
C VAL A 172 -1.61 6.56 2.01
N LEU A 173 -1.68 6.17 0.76
CA LEU A 173 -0.53 5.74 -0.03
C LEU A 173 0.01 6.92 -0.84
N VAL A 174 1.32 6.99 -0.96
CA VAL A 174 2.05 7.99 -1.76
C VAL A 174 3.17 7.33 -2.55
N ASP A 175 3.68 8.00 -3.58
CA ASP A 175 4.74 7.51 -4.47
C ASP A 175 4.34 6.31 -5.34
N TYR A 176 3.59 6.60 -6.41
CA TYR A 176 2.95 5.60 -7.28
C TYR A 176 3.83 5.11 -8.45
N ASP A 177 5.13 5.37 -8.46
CA ASP A 177 6.01 5.06 -9.61
C ASP A 177 6.13 3.57 -9.92
N SER A 178 6.07 2.75 -8.88
CA SER A 178 6.15 1.29 -8.99
C SER A 178 4.79 0.61 -9.13
N MET A 179 3.70 1.40 -9.13
CA MET A 179 2.35 0.86 -9.05
C MET A 179 1.98 0.03 -10.27
N PHE A 180 1.30 -1.08 -10.02
CA PHE A 180 0.56 -1.83 -11.01
C PHE A 180 -0.92 -1.49 -10.94
N VAL A 181 -1.49 -1.21 -12.11
CA VAL A 181 -2.94 -1.17 -12.36
C VAL A 181 -3.24 -2.06 -13.57
N PRO A 182 -4.47 -2.58 -13.76
CA PRO A 182 -4.77 -3.52 -14.84
C PRO A 182 -4.34 -3.08 -16.22
N SER A 183 -4.41 -1.78 -16.53
CA SER A 183 -3.98 -1.22 -17.81
C SER A 183 -2.46 -1.21 -18.03
N LEU A 184 -1.66 -1.57 -17.02
CA LEU A 184 -0.19 -1.71 -17.08
C LEU A 184 0.27 -3.16 -17.25
N ALA A 185 -0.64 -4.10 -17.52
CA ALA A 185 -0.24 -5.49 -17.79
C ALA A 185 0.79 -5.56 -18.92
N GLY A 186 1.91 -6.26 -18.69
CA GLY A 186 3.04 -6.38 -19.61
C GLY A 186 4.07 -5.23 -19.56
N PHE A 187 3.89 -4.23 -18.71
CA PHE A 187 4.93 -3.23 -18.44
C PHE A 187 6.04 -3.82 -17.59
N LYS A 188 7.28 -3.37 -17.82
CA LYS A 188 8.45 -3.83 -17.07
C LYS A 188 8.40 -3.38 -15.60
N ASP A 189 8.89 -4.24 -14.70
CA ASP A 189 9.08 -3.98 -13.27
C ASP A 189 10.48 -3.38 -13.04
N GLU A 190 10.67 -2.10 -13.38
CA GLU A 190 11.97 -1.43 -13.29
C GLU A 190 12.28 -0.89 -11.89
N ILE A 191 11.23 -0.55 -11.12
CA ILE A 191 11.35 0.01 -9.78
C ILE A 191 10.83 -1.02 -8.78
N LYS A 192 11.76 -1.76 -8.16
CA LYS A 192 11.41 -2.94 -7.33
C LYS A 192 11.26 -2.64 -5.84
N GLY A 193 11.43 -1.40 -5.43
CA GLY A 193 11.28 -0.98 -4.05
C GLY A 193 12.42 -1.41 -3.13
N LEU A 194 12.20 -1.26 -1.81
CA LEU A 194 13.22 -1.47 -0.78
C LEU A 194 13.36 -2.94 -0.41
N ALA A 195 14.59 -3.49 -0.47
CA ALA A 195 14.90 -4.91 -0.34
C ALA A 195 14.37 -5.59 0.96
N GLY A 196 14.28 -4.88 2.08
CA GLY A 196 13.72 -5.40 3.33
C GLY A 196 12.21 -5.67 3.30
N TYR A 197 11.52 -5.16 2.28
CA TYR A 197 10.08 -5.34 2.07
C TYR A 197 9.76 -6.25 0.89
N GLN A 198 10.72 -6.55 0.03
CA GLN A 198 10.48 -7.28 -1.21
C GLN A 198 10.87 -8.75 -1.09
N HIS A 199 10.03 -9.62 -1.68
CA HIS A 199 10.38 -11.03 -1.82
C HIS A 199 11.61 -11.20 -2.72
N PRO A 200 12.60 -12.06 -2.37
CA PRO A 200 13.81 -12.23 -3.18
C PRO A 200 13.54 -12.61 -4.64
N ALA A 201 12.51 -13.41 -4.92
CA ALA A 201 12.13 -13.80 -6.28
C ALA A 201 11.67 -12.64 -7.16
N ARG A 202 11.25 -11.50 -6.57
CA ARG A 202 10.81 -10.33 -7.35
C ARG A 202 11.92 -9.76 -8.23
N TRP A 203 13.17 -9.90 -7.80
CA TRP A 203 14.32 -9.42 -8.59
C TRP A 203 14.45 -10.12 -9.95
N ASN A 204 13.86 -11.30 -10.10
CA ASN A 204 13.84 -12.06 -11.34
C ASN A 204 12.60 -11.78 -12.20
N ASN A 205 11.63 -11.01 -11.69
CA ASN A 205 10.44 -10.66 -12.46
C ASN A 205 10.75 -9.59 -13.50
N GLU A 206 10.34 -9.84 -14.74
CA GLU A 206 10.46 -8.86 -15.82
C GLU A 206 9.33 -7.85 -15.80
N ASN A 207 8.11 -8.30 -15.53
CA ASN A 207 6.92 -7.48 -15.60
C ASN A 207 6.33 -7.20 -14.22
N ILE A 208 5.74 -6.00 -14.09
CA ILE A 208 5.00 -5.62 -12.91
C ILE A 208 3.69 -6.42 -12.83
N THR A 209 3.27 -6.79 -11.63
CA THR A 209 2.07 -7.60 -11.38
C THR A 209 1.29 -7.12 -10.17
N ALA A 210 0.01 -7.51 -10.09
CA ALA A 210 -0.84 -7.22 -8.93
C ALA A 210 -0.35 -7.91 -7.63
N LYS A 211 0.53 -8.91 -7.74
CA LYS A 211 1.07 -9.65 -6.58
C LYS A 211 2.36 -9.06 -6.02
N ALA A 212 2.81 -7.92 -6.58
CA ALA A 212 4.07 -7.30 -6.17
C ALA A 212 4.15 -6.98 -4.68
N ASP A 213 2.99 -6.68 -4.04
CA ASP A 213 2.93 -6.27 -2.64
C ASP A 213 2.64 -7.42 -1.65
N TYR A 214 2.26 -8.61 -2.09
CA TYR A 214 1.84 -9.70 -1.20
C TYR A 214 2.85 -10.01 -0.09
N PHE A 215 4.14 -9.94 -0.42
CA PHE A 215 5.19 -10.13 0.58
C PHE A 215 5.37 -8.89 1.46
N SER A 216 5.39 -7.69 0.88
CA SER A 216 5.52 -6.43 1.62
C SER A 216 4.38 -6.27 2.64
N GLU A 217 3.17 -6.62 2.26
CA GLU A 217 2.00 -6.59 3.14
C GLU A 217 2.17 -7.51 4.33
N LEU A 218 2.65 -8.73 4.12
CA LEU A 218 2.90 -9.69 5.20
C LEU A 218 4.01 -9.18 6.15
N ILE A 219 5.08 -8.60 5.62
CA ILE A 219 6.19 -8.00 6.39
C ILE A 219 5.70 -6.82 7.22
N ILE A 220 4.94 -5.91 6.63
CA ILE A 220 4.43 -4.70 7.32
C ILE A 220 3.41 -5.09 8.39
N TYR A 221 2.43 -5.94 8.05
CA TYR A 221 1.44 -6.42 9.00
C TYR A 221 2.09 -7.12 10.19
N THR A 222 3.05 -8.01 9.94
CA THR A 222 3.80 -8.71 10.99
C THR A 222 4.58 -7.73 11.86
N SER A 223 5.20 -6.71 11.27
CA SER A 223 5.94 -5.67 12.00
C SER A 223 5.04 -4.90 12.96
N ILE A 224 3.87 -4.46 12.51
CA ILE A 224 2.90 -3.73 13.34
C ILE A 224 2.43 -4.63 14.50
N MET A 225 2.06 -5.88 14.21
CA MET A 225 1.62 -6.83 15.21
C MET A 225 2.72 -7.13 16.24
N ALA A 226 3.94 -7.41 15.79
CA ALA A 226 5.09 -7.68 16.67
C ALA A 226 5.36 -6.52 17.63
N LEU A 227 5.36 -5.28 17.12
CA LEU A 227 5.57 -4.08 17.95
C LEU A 227 4.40 -3.82 18.90
N SER A 228 3.19 -4.30 18.60
CA SER A 228 2.08 -4.23 19.54
C SER A 228 2.21 -5.20 20.73
N TYR A 229 2.91 -6.31 20.57
CA TYR A 229 3.20 -7.28 21.63
C TYR A 229 4.54 -7.05 22.32
N PHE A 230 5.55 -6.63 21.57
CA PHE A 230 6.91 -6.43 22.03
C PHE A 230 7.42 -5.02 21.65
N PRO A 231 6.90 -3.95 22.28
CA PRO A 231 7.33 -2.59 21.96
C PRO A 231 8.83 -2.35 22.24
N SER A 232 9.46 -3.15 23.13
CA SER A 232 10.91 -3.09 23.38
C SER A 232 11.76 -3.40 22.15
N LEU A 233 11.22 -4.13 21.16
CA LEU A 233 11.92 -4.40 19.90
C LEU A 233 12.33 -3.11 19.16
N TRP A 234 11.59 -2.02 19.34
CA TRP A 234 11.93 -0.73 18.74
C TRP A 234 13.32 -0.27 19.16
N ALA A 235 13.62 -0.33 20.47
CA ALA A 235 14.92 0.06 21.01
C ALA A 235 15.99 -1.03 20.82
N GLU A 236 15.63 -2.30 21.03
CA GLU A 236 16.52 -3.46 20.89
C GLU A 236 17.13 -3.55 19.49
N LEU A 237 16.33 -3.33 18.45
CA LEU A 237 16.74 -3.37 17.04
C LEU A 237 17.14 -2.00 16.47
N LYS A 238 17.10 -0.96 17.32
CA LYS A 238 17.40 0.43 16.90
C LYS A 238 16.61 0.87 15.67
N ILE A 239 15.32 0.50 15.60
CA ILE A 239 14.46 0.72 14.43
C ILE A 239 14.44 2.20 14.02
N GLU A 240 14.56 3.12 14.95
CA GLU A 240 14.70 4.57 14.70
C GLU A 240 15.72 4.88 13.60
N ASN A 241 16.85 4.17 13.60
CA ASN A 241 18.01 4.43 12.74
C ASN A 241 18.09 3.50 11.51
N THR A 242 17.06 2.67 11.28
CA THR A 242 17.02 1.74 10.13
C THR A 242 16.17 2.30 9.00
N GLU A 243 16.39 1.84 7.79
CA GLU A 243 15.54 2.10 6.63
C GLU A 243 14.34 1.14 6.52
N THR A 244 14.14 0.28 7.50
CA THR A 244 13.05 -0.69 7.55
C THR A 244 12.33 -0.61 8.89
N LEU A 245 11.21 -1.31 9.02
CA LEU A 245 10.54 -1.49 10.31
C LEU A 245 11.24 -2.60 11.12
N LEU A 246 10.73 -3.80 11.08
CA LEU A 246 11.20 -4.90 11.92
C LEU A 246 12.26 -5.77 11.22
N PHE A 247 12.12 -5.97 9.92
CA PHE A 247 12.94 -6.91 9.17
C PHE A 247 13.95 -6.19 8.28
N SER A 248 15.21 -6.51 8.41
CA SER A 248 16.27 -6.09 7.49
C SER A 248 16.30 -6.97 6.23
N ALA A 249 17.02 -6.52 5.21
CA ALA A 249 17.26 -7.34 4.02
C ALA A 249 17.98 -8.66 4.36
N ASP A 250 18.86 -8.65 5.38
CA ASP A 250 19.56 -9.85 5.82
C ASP A 250 18.65 -10.83 6.57
N ASP A 251 17.66 -10.32 7.32
CA ASP A 251 16.64 -11.17 7.92
C ASP A 251 15.86 -11.94 6.84
N ILE A 252 15.48 -11.27 5.77
CA ILE A 252 14.77 -11.87 4.63
C ILE A 252 15.66 -12.89 3.93
N LYS A 253 16.91 -12.56 3.60
CA LYS A 253 17.88 -13.48 2.96
C LYS A 253 18.18 -14.71 3.79
N SER A 254 18.07 -14.63 5.13
CA SER A 254 18.32 -15.75 6.03
C SER A 254 17.31 -16.90 5.92
N GLY A 255 16.19 -16.69 5.22
CA GLY A 255 15.10 -17.67 5.16
C GLY A 255 14.37 -17.88 6.49
N GLY A 256 14.45 -16.93 7.42
CA GLY A 256 13.74 -16.99 8.69
C GLY A 256 14.53 -17.59 9.86
N THR A 257 15.85 -17.50 9.86
CA THR A 257 16.71 -18.12 10.89
C THR A 257 17.29 -17.12 11.91
N THR A 258 17.10 -15.83 11.71
CA THR A 258 17.68 -14.77 12.57
C THR A 258 17.01 -14.66 13.95
N ALA A 259 17.57 -13.81 14.81
CA ALA A 259 17.08 -13.59 16.18
C ALA A 259 15.65 -13.06 16.20
N ILE A 260 15.25 -12.23 15.22
CA ILE A 260 13.89 -11.69 15.17
C ILE A 260 12.87 -12.81 14.94
N PHE A 261 13.13 -13.76 14.06
CA PHE A 261 12.23 -14.89 13.83
C PHE A 261 12.09 -15.77 15.09
N ARG A 262 13.19 -16.03 15.80
CA ARG A 262 13.14 -16.74 17.09
C ARG A 262 12.29 -16.01 18.13
N LYS A 263 12.36 -14.68 18.17
CA LYS A 263 11.52 -13.86 19.05
C LYS A 263 10.05 -13.97 18.71
N LEU A 264 9.71 -13.91 17.41
CA LEU A 264 8.33 -14.09 16.94
C LEU A 264 7.81 -15.50 17.25
N ASP A 265 8.64 -16.54 17.05
CA ASP A 265 8.29 -17.93 17.33
C ASP A 265 7.98 -18.20 18.81
N SER A 266 8.49 -17.38 19.71
CA SER A 266 8.25 -17.49 21.16
C SER A 266 6.84 -17.04 21.59
N HIS A 267 6.07 -16.42 20.70
CA HIS A 267 4.72 -15.92 21.01
C HIS A 267 3.68 -16.59 20.08
N PRO A 268 2.64 -17.24 20.62
CA PRO A 268 1.71 -18.05 19.82
C PRO A 268 1.09 -17.32 18.63
N GLU A 269 0.63 -16.07 18.82
CA GLU A 269 -0.01 -15.29 17.75
C GLU A 269 0.99 -14.83 16.67
N LEU A 270 2.22 -14.48 17.07
CA LEU A 270 3.27 -14.06 16.17
C LEU A 270 3.95 -15.21 15.46
N LYS A 271 3.94 -16.40 16.08
CA LYS A 271 4.46 -17.64 15.46
C LYS A 271 3.78 -17.93 14.13
N ASN A 272 2.47 -17.80 14.05
CA ASN A 272 1.74 -18.01 12.80
C ASN A 272 2.20 -17.05 11.70
N LEU A 273 2.47 -15.80 12.06
CA LEU A 273 2.98 -14.78 11.11
C LEU A 273 4.42 -15.09 10.70
N SER A 274 5.27 -15.48 11.64
CA SER A 274 6.62 -15.96 11.39
C SER A 274 6.64 -17.15 10.43
N ASP A 275 5.79 -18.14 10.67
CA ASP A 275 5.65 -19.34 9.83
C ASP A 275 5.15 -18.97 8.42
N ALA A 276 4.24 -18.00 8.29
CA ALA A 276 3.77 -17.50 7.01
C ALA A 276 4.91 -16.84 6.20
N ILE A 277 5.73 -16.01 6.84
CA ILE A 277 6.91 -15.40 6.19
C ILE A 277 7.89 -16.49 5.76
N LYS A 278 8.26 -17.41 6.65
CA LYS A 278 9.18 -18.52 6.35
C LYS A 278 8.68 -19.40 5.21
N LYS A 279 7.37 -19.63 5.15
CA LYS A 279 6.73 -20.37 4.05
C LYS A 279 6.84 -19.60 2.75
N SER A 280 6.53 -18.30 2.77
CA SER A 280 6.63 -17.43 1.58
C SER A 280 8.05 -17.42 1.03
N LEU A 281 9.08 -17.33 1.88
CA LEU A 281 10.50 -17.32 1.47
C LEU A 281 10.99 -18.59 0.80
N ARG A 282 10.21 -19.69 0.82
CA ARG A 282 10.52 -20.93 0.10
C ARG A 282 10.04 -20.93 -1.35
N TYR A 283 9.22 -19.97 -1.74
CA TYR A 283 8.74 -19.87 -3.11
C TYR A 283 9.83 -19.30 -4.03
N ASN A 284 9.84 -19.77 -5.27
CA ASN A 284 10.79 -19.29 -6.28
C ASN A 284 10.19 -18.23 -7.21
N SER A 285 8.89 -17.99 -7.10
CA SER A 285 8.16 -16.96 -7.85
C SER A 285 7.24 -16.17 -6.93
N ILE A 286 7.06 -14.88 -7.21
CA ILE A 286 6.03 -14.09 -6.53
C ILE A 286 4.62 -14.50 -6.94
N ASP A 287 4.46 -15.24 -8.05
CA ASP A 287 3.16 -15.77 -8.47
C ASP A 287 2.61 -16.85 -7.52
N ASP A 288 3.50 -17.50 -6.75
CA ASP A 288 3.13 -18.51 -5.75
C ASP A 288 2.74 -17.89 -4.41
N LEU A 289 2.97 -16.58 -4.21
CA LEU A 289 2.63 -15.88 -2.98
C LEU A 289 1.12 -15.86 -2.77
N GLN A 290 0.73 -15.97 -1.51
CA GLN A 290 -0.66 -15.83 -1.09
C GLN A 290 -0.92 -14.38 -0.68
N PRO A 291 -2.13 -13.84 -0.93
CA PRO A 291 -2.51 -12.53 -0.42
C PRO A 291 -2.54 -12.53 1.12
N LEU A 292 -2.37 -11.37 1.73
CA LEU A 292 -2.23 -11.23 3.18
C LEU A 292 -3.32 -11.96 3.96
N GLU A 293 -4.59 -11.80 3.56
CA GLU A 293 -5.75 -12.40 4.23
C GLU A 293 -5.74 -13.94 4.23
N GLU A 294 -5.09 -14.55 3.25
CA GLU A 294 -4.93 -16.00 3.17
C GLU A 294 -3.63 -16.48 3.85
N ALA A 295 -2.57 -15.69 3.74
CA ALA A 295 -1.25 -16.03 4.29
C ALA A 295 -1.27 -16.12 5.82
N ILE A 296 -2.05 -15.25 6.48
CA ILE A 296 -2.14 -15.17 7.95
C ILE A 296 -3.11 -16.17 8.58
N ILE A 297 -3.89 -16.92 7.77
CA ILE A 297 -4.78 -17.97 8.28
C ILE A 297 -3.93 -19.18 8.70
N SER A 298 -4.05 -19.58 9.96
CA SER A 298 -3.36 -20.78 10.46
C SER A 298 -3.85 -22.05 9.75
N ASP A 299 -3.00 -23.07 9.67
CA ASP A 299 -3.37 -24.34 9.06
C ASP A 299 -4.56 -25.00 9.81
N SER A 300 -4.66 -24.81 11.13
CA SER A 300 -5.81 -25.27 11.92
C SER A 300 -7.12 -24.59 11.51
N GLU A 301 -7.11 -23.28 11.27
CA GLU A 301 -8.29 -22.54 10.79
C GLU A 301 -8.66 -22.92 9.36
N ARG A 302 -7.68 -23.17 8.49
CA ARG A 302 -7.90 -23.69 7.13
C ARG A 302 -8.58 -25.07 7.15
N ILE A 303 -8.14 -25.96 8.03
CA ILE A 303 -8.75 -27.28 8.21
C ILE A 303 -10.18 -27.14 8.73
N MET A 304 -10.41 -26.32 9.76
CA MET A 304 -11.74 -26.07 10.33
C MET A 304 -12.68 -25.41 9.30
N GLY A 305 -12.19 -24.47 8.50
CA GLY A 305 -12.95 -23.88 7.41
C GLY A 305 -13.38 -24.91 6.34
N LYS A 306 -12.48 -25.80 5.93
CA LYS A 306 -12.79 -26.91 5.02
C LYS A 306 -13.82 -27.89 5.60
N ILE A 307 -13.73 -28.18 6.89
CA ILE A 307 -14.68 -29.03 7.60
C ILE A 307 -16.06 -28.34 7.63
N ARG A 308 -16.17 -27.07 8.00
CA ARG A 308 -17.43 -26.32 8.00
C ARG A 308 -18.10 -26.31 6.63
N VAL A 309 -17.36 -26.06 5.54
CA VAL A 309 -17.89 -26.10 4.17
C VAL A 309 -18.39 -27.51 3.81
N LYS A 310 -17.70 -28.55 4.24
CA LYS A 310 -18.08 -29.95 3.97
C LYS A 310 -19.35 -30.36 4.74
N TRP A 311 -19.52 -29.87 5.98
CA TRP A 311 -20.69 -30.14 6.81
C TRP A 311 -21.88 -29.24 6.48
N GLY A 312 -21.68 -28.02 5.98
CA GLY A 312 -22.72 -27.11 5.52
C GLY A 312 -23.39 -27.51 4.20
N LYS A 313 -22.86 -28.51 3.49
CA LYS A 313 -23.41 -29.08 2.24
C LYS A 313 -24.17 -30.38 2.45
N ARG A 314 -24.67 -30.70 3.65
CA ARG A 314 -25.62 -31.81 3.78
C ARG A 314 -26.89 -31.44 3.02
N PRO A 315 -27.40 -32.32 2.14
CA PRO A 315 -28.69 -32.10 1.53
C PRO A 315 -29.75 -32.01 2.62
N VAL A 316 -30.56 -30.99 2.62
CA VAL A 316 -31.80 -31.00 3.37
C VAL A 316 -32.64 -32.09 2.71
N GLU A 317 -32.74 -33.28 3.35
CA GLU A 317 -33.74 -34.26 2.95
C GLU A 317 -35.09 -33.55 3.03
N LYS A 318 -35.72 -33.39 1.88
CA LYS A 318 -37.12 -32.99 1.80
C LYS A 318 -37.90 -34.09 2.51
N GLN A 319 -38.36 -33.85 3.73
CA GLN A 319 -39.48 -34.61 4.28
C GLN A 319 -40.66 -34.36 3.35
N GLU A 320 -41.01 -35.39 2.58
CA GLU A 320 -42.27 -35.45 1.88
C GLU A 320 -43.37 -35.40 2.95
N TYR A 321 -44.13 -34.32 2.94
CA TYR A 321 -45.34 -34.16 3.72
C TYR A 321 -46.38 -35.05 3.11
N CYS A 322 -46.68 -36.22 3.76
CA CYS A 322 -47.79 -37.07 3.44
C CYS A 322 -49.05 -36.46 4.10
N PRO A 323 -50.06 -36.04 3.35
CA PRO A 323 -51.28 -35.56 3.97
C PRO A 323 -52.12 -36.77 4.45
N ASP A 324 -52.24 -36.88 5.75
CA ASP A 324 -53.11 -37.86 6.38
C ASP A 324 -54.56 -37.45 6.26
N THR A 325 -55.27 -38.22 5.40
CA THR A 325 -56.71 -38.11 5.21
C THR A 325 -57.43 -39.04 6.20
N THR A 326 -57.74 -38.58 7.40
CA THR A 326 -58.81 -39.15 8.21
C THR A 326 -59.62 -38.04 8.88
N ASN A 327 -60.79 -37.95 8.31
CA ASN A 327 -61.96 -37.18 8.69
C ASN A 327 -62.54 -37.73 9.98
N THR A 328 -62.62 -36.97 11.07
CA THR A 328 -63.68 -37.20 12.09
C THR A 328 -64.10 -35.88 12.70
N ARG A 329 -65.33 -35.53 12.39
CA ARG A 329 -66.15 -34.51 13.04
C ARG A 329 -66.32 -34.84 14.53
N ALA A 330 -66.08 -33.89 15.41
CA ALA A 330 -66.79 -33.83 16.68
C ALA A 330 -67.12 -32.37 17.02
N LYS A 331 -68.40 -32.08 16.97
CA LYS A 331 -69.03 -30.90 17.58
C LYS A 331 -68.85 -30.95 19.11
N TRP A 332 -68.58 -29.80 19.73
CA TRP A 332 -69.16 -29.49 21.03
C TRP A 332 -69.41 -28.00 21.18
N ASN A 333 -70.61 -27.74 21.72
CA ASN A 333 -71.26 -26.44 21.89
C ASN A 333 -70.71 -25.64 23.07
N ARG A 334 -70.94 -24.32 22.89
CA ARG A 334 -71.32 -23.28 23.86
C ARG A 334 -71.41 -23.66 25.35
N ALA A 335 -70.87 -22.83 26.22
CA ALA A 335 -71.69 -21.98 27.14
C ALA A 335 -70.76 -21.24 28.12
N ASN A 336 -71.14 -19.97 28.31
CA ASN A 336 -70.89 -18.92 29.30
C ASN A 336 -69.60 -18.12 29.20
#